data_519b8c8b847d45955815b2d74d8a21b8
#
_entry.id   519b8c8b847d45955815b2d74d8a21b8
#
_cell.length_a   1.000
_cell.length_b   1.000
_cell.length_c   1.000
_cell.angle_alpha   90.00
_cell.angle_beta   90.00
_cell.angle_gamma   90.00
#
_symmetry.space_group_name_H-M   'P 1'
#
loop_
_entity.id
_entity.type
_entity.pdbx_description
1 polymer ?
#
loop_
_entity_poly.entity_id
_entity_poly.type
_entity_poly.pdbx_seq_one_letter_code
_entity_poly.pdbx_strand_id
1 'polypeptide(L)'
;LDLEEKTRVLVEDIVERSAIGRGAIFVLGLSSSEVAGGIIGKASSREIGQRIVKTILEVLESKGIYLAVQGCEHLNRALVVERELAMAKDLEIVNVLPTLHAGGSGQLAAFDYMKDPVEVEEIVVQAGIDIGDTSIGMHVKRVQVPLRPITPELGGAHVTALASRPKLIGGARAEYLADPIRKN
;
A
#
# COMPACT_ATOMS: atom_id res chain seq x y z
N LEU A 1 20.41 -4.15 -9.54
CA LEU A 1 19.05 -3.65 -9.85
C LEU A 1 18.94 -2.21 -9.37
N ASP A 2 18.32 -1.35 -10.16
CA ASP A 2 17.98 0.01 -9.73
C ASP A 2 16.74 0.05 -8.80
N LEU A 3 16.39 1.23 -8.33
CA LEU A 3 15.28 1.39 -7.37
C LEU A 3 13.94 0.94 -7.97
N GLU A 4 13.67 1.30 -9.21
CA GLU A 4 12.42 0.97 -9.90
C GLU A 4 12.30 -0.54 -10.13
N GLU A 5 13.37 -1.19 -10.55
CA GLU A 5 13.38 -2.62 -10.79
C GLU A 5 13.19 -3.41 -9.50
N LYS A 6 13.87 -3.00 -8.41
CA LYS A 6 13.66 -3.60 -7.08
C LYS A 6 12.22 -3.40 -6.59
N THR A 7 11.67 -2.20 -6.78
CA THR A 7 10.28 -1.90 -6.40
C THR A 7 9.30 -2.77 -7.19
N ARG A 8 9.50 -2.92 -8.49
CA ARG A 8 8.67 -3.76 -9.37
C ARG A 8 8.67 -5.21 -8.91
N VAL A 9 9.85 -5.79 -8.71
CA VAL A 9 9.99 -7.18 -8.24
C VAL A 9 9.30 -7.39 -6.89
N LEU A 10 9.47 -6.47 -5.95
CA LEU A 10 8.80 -6.54 -4.64
C LEU A 10 7.28 -6.53 -4.76
N VAL A 11 6.73 -5.60 -5.50
CA VAL A 11 5.27 -5.44 -5.62
C VAL A 11 4.65 -6.61 -6.38
N GLU A 12 5.27 -7.07 -7.46
CA GLU A 12 4.83 -8.26 -8.21
C GLU A 12 4.82 -9.51 -7.32
N ASP A 13 5.85 -9.73 -6.51
CA ASP A 13 5.94 -10.82 -5.54
C ASP A 13 4.79 -10.78 -4.53
N ILE A 14 4.51 -9.61 -3.96
CA ILE A 14 3.45 -9.46 -2.95
C ILE A 14 2.07 -9.62 -3.59
N VAL A 15 1.83 -9.06 -4.76
CA VAL A 15 0.56 -9.23 -5.49
C VAL A 15 0.30 -10.71 -5.79
N GLU A 16 1.31 -11.45 -6.25
CA GLU A 16 1.19 -12.88 -6.51
C GLU A 16 0.88 -13.67 -5.25
N ARG A 17 1.64 -13.46 -4.18
CA ARG A 17 1.47 -14.19 -2.92
C ARG A 17 0.19 -13.87 -2.18
N SER A 18 -0.28 -12.63 -2.28
CA SER A 18 -1.56 -12.22 -1.69
C SER A 18 -2.77 -12.72 -2.45
N ALA A 19 -2.56 -13.22 -3.68
CA ALA A 19 -3.59 -13.69 -4.59
C ALA A 19 -4.70 -12.66 -4.88
N ILE A 20 -4.39 -11.38 -4.74
CA ILE A 20 -5.32 -10.29 -5.08
C ILE A 20 -5.39 -10.11 -6.60
N GLY A 21 -6.53 -9.65 -7.08
CA GLY A 21 -6.77 -9.45 -8.51
C GLY A 21 -7.58 -8.19 -8.78
N ARG A 22 -8.15 -8.14 -9.99
CA ARG A 22 -8.92 -7.00 -10.48
C ARG A 22 -9.96 -6.52 -9.45
N GLY A 23 -9.97 -5.21 -9.20
CA GLY A 23 -10.89 -4.58 -8.25
C GLY A 23 -10.41 -4.59 -6.80
N ALA A 24 -9.34 -5.33 -6.46
CA ALA A 24 -8.74 -5.28 -5.14
C ALA A 24 -8.02 -3.94 -4.91
N ILE A 25 -7.77 -3.65 -3.64
CA ILE A 25 -7.06 -2.43 -3.21
C ILE A 25 -5.78 -2.85 -2.51
N PHE A 26 -4.68 -2.21 -2.90
CA PHE A 26 -3.34 -2.39 -2.35
C PHE A 26 -2.90 -1.11 -1.65
N VAL A 27 -2.46 -1.20 -0.39
CA VAL A 27 -1.98 -0.02 0.36
C VAL A 27 -0.46 0.06 0.33
N LEU A 28 0.05 1.27 0.16
CA LEU A 28 1.45 1.63 0.31
C LEU A 28 1.62 2.52 1.53
N GLY A 29 2.49 2.11 2.47
CA GLY A 29 3.13 2.98 3.43
C GLY A 29 4.57 3.23 2.99
N LEU A 30 5.01 4.48 2.97
CA LEU A 30 6.33 4.83 2.44
C LEU A 30 7.02 5.90 3.29
N SER A 31 8.23 5.59 3.73
CA SER A 31 9.21 6.55 4.23
C SER A 31 10.37 6.69 3.23
N SER A 32 10.34 7.74 2.41
CA SER A 32 11.42 8.00 1.46
C SER A 32 12.75 8.33 2.13
N SER A 33 12.73 8.87 3.34
CA SER A 33 13.95 9.12 4.11
C SER A 33 14.63 7.83 4.55
N GLU A 34 13.87 6.81 4.94
CA GLU A 34 14.41 5.48 5.25
C GLU A 34 15.01 4.83 3.99
N VAL A 35 14.34 4.92 2.84
CA VAL A 35 14.87 4.43 1.56
C VAL A 35 16.22 5.07 1.23
N ALA A 36 16.37 6.37 1.51
CA ALA A 36 17.62 7.11 1.33
C ALA A 36 18.71 6.77 2.38
N GLY A 37 18.39 5.94 3.38
CA GLY A 37 19.32 5.61 4.49
C GLY A 37 19.35 6.66 5.59
N GLY A 38 18.37 7.57 5.64
CA GLY A 38 18.21 8.58 6.68
C GLY A 38 17.26 8.14 7.80
N ILE A 39 16.97 9.07 8.71
CA ILE A 39 15.96 8.89 9.76
C ILE A 39 14.62 9.38 9.22
N ILE A 40 13.52 8.67 9.56
CA ILE A 40 12.15 9.03 9.18
C ILE A 40 11.91 10.54 9.35
N GLY A 41 11.43 11.19 8.29
CA GLY A 41 11.05 12.60 8.28
C GLY A 41 12.19 13.62 8.18
N LYS A 42 13.47 13.19 8.19
CA LYS A 42 14.60 14.12 8.15
C LYS A 42 15.25 14.34 6.78
N ALA A 43 15.01 13.46 5.81
CA ALA A 43 15.61 13.52 4.48
C ALA A 43 14.61 13.08 3.40
N SER A 44 13.37 13.58 3.46
CA SER A 44 12.32 13.26 2.49
C SER A 44 12.76 13.63 1.08
N SER A 45 12.76 12.65 0.18
CA SER A 45 13.05 12.87 -1.23
C SER A 45 11.76 12.73 -2.05
N ARG A 46 11.36 13.82 -2.68
CA ARG A 46 10.24 13.80 -3.64
C ARG A 46 10.53 12.86 -4.80
N GLU A 47 11.76 12.87 -5.31
CA GLU A 47 12.20 12.00 -6.40
C GLU A 47 12.07 10.51 -6.05
N ILE A 48 12.50 10.09 -4.86
CA ILE A 48 12.35 8.70 -4.40
C ILE A 48 10.87 8.31 -4.36
N GLY A 49 10.02 9.17 -3.80
CA GLY A 49 8.57 8.96 -3.78
C GLY A 49 7.99 8.81 -5.18
N GLN A 50 8.38 9.69 -6.10
CA GLN A 50 7.92 9.63 -7.50
C GLN A 50 8.33 8.33 -8.19
N ARG A 51 9.58 7.90 -8.06
CA ARG A 51 10.11 6.67 -8.67
C ARG A 51 9.40 5.43 -8.15
N ILE A 52 9.20 5.34 -6.82
CA ILE A 52 8.53 4.20 -6.19
C ILE A 52 7.03 4.18 -6.56
N VAL A 53 6.30 5.27 -6.35
CA VAL A 53 4.84 5.31 -6.56
C VAL A 53 4.49 5.11 -8.02
N LYS A 54 5.22 5.73 -8.95
CA LYS A 54 5.02 5.52 -10.39
C LYS A 54 5.16 4.05 -10.77
N THR A 55 6.22 3.40 -10.29
CA THR A 55 6.47 1.97 -10.56
C THR A 55 5.37 1.09 -10.00
N ILE A 56 4.91 1.36 -8.76
CA ILE A 56 3.82 0.62 -8.14
C ILE A 56 2.51 0.80 -8.92
N LEU A 57 2.18 2.03 -9.31
CA LEU A 57 0.99 2.31 -10.13
C LEU A 57 1.02 1.53 -11.44
N GLU A 58 2.14 1.51 -12.17
CA GLU A 58 2.29 0.75 -13.42
C GLU A 58 2.00 -0.75 -13.20
N VAL A 59 2.55 -1.35 -12.16
CA VAL A 59 2.33 -2.77 -11.84
C VAL A 59 0.87 -3.03 -11.51
N LEU A 60 0.27 -2.24 -10.63
CA LEU A 60 -1.09 -2.45 -10.14
C LEU A 60 -2.14 -2.19 -11.24
N GLU A 61 -1.98 -1.10 -12.00
CA GLU A 61 -2.89 -0.76 -13.11
C GLU A 61 -2.93 -1.86 -14.17
N SER A 62 -1.78 -2.46 -14.51
CA SER A 62 -1.71 -3.58 -15.46
C SER A 62 -2.53 -4.81 -15.03
N LYS A 63 -2.81 -4.91 -13.73
CA LYS A 63 -3.59 -6.00 -13.12
C LYS A 63 -5.00 -5.59 -12.71
N GLY A 64 -5.37 -4.32 -12.92
CA GLY A 64 -6.68 -3.78 -12.50
C GLY A 64 -6.83 -3.64 -10.99
N ILE A 65 -5.74 -3.46 -10.26
CA ILE A 65 -5.68 -3.29 -8.81
C ILE A 65 -5.55 -1.80 -8.48
N TYR A 66 -6.31 -1.32 -7.51
CA TYR A 66 -6.24 0.06 -7.04
C TYR A 66 -5.12 0.26 -6.03
N LEU A 67 -4.48 1.43 -6.06
CA LEU A 67 -3.50 1.85 -5.06
C LEU A 67 -4.14 2.82 -4.06
N ALA A 68 -3.85 2.63 -2.77
CA ALA A 68 -4.09 3.60 -1.72
C ALA A 68 -2.74 3.97 -1.08
N VAL A 69 -2.40 5.25 -1.01
CA VAL A 69 -1.14 5.71 -0.43
C VAL A 69 -1.39 6.37 0.92
N GLN A 70 -0.87 5.74 1.98
CA GLN A 70 -1.03 6.22 3.35
C GLN A 70 -0.24 7.50 3.58
N GLY A 71 -0.88 8.49 4.23
CA GLY A 71 -0.24 9.63 4.83
C GLY A 71 0.27 9.36 6.24
N CYS A 72 1.11 10.26 6.75
CA CYS A 72 1.59 10.19 8.14
C CYS A 72 0.49 10.60 9.15
N GLU A 73 0.82 10.50 10.43
CA GLU A 73 -0.07 10.88 11.54
C GLU A 73 -0.51 12.35 11.51
N HIS A 74 0.29 13.23 10.89
CA HIS A 74 -0.07 14.66 10.73
C HIS A 74 -1.29 14.87 9.82
N LEU A 75 -1.61 13.90 8.95
CA LEU A 75 -2.85 13.84 8.18
C LEU A 75 -3.80 12.74 8.71
N ASN A 76 -3.70 12.38 9.97
CA ASN A 76 -4.52 11.35 10.61
C ASN A 76 -4.52 10.02 9.87
N ARG A 77 -3.44 9.67 9.17
CA ARG A 77 -3.34 8.47 8.35
C ARG A 77 -4.36 8.40 7.20
N ALA A 78 -4.87 9.54 6.74
CA ALA A 78 -5.66 9.61 5.52
C ALA A 78 -4.89 9.06 4.32
N LEU A 79 -5.62 8.60 3.31
CA LEU A 79 -5.02 7.91 2.16
C LEU A 79 -5.41 8.59 0.86
N VAL A 80 -4.44 8.69 -0.05
CA VAL A 80 -4.69 9.14 -1.43
C VAL A 80 -5.14 7.94 -2.26
N VAL A 81 -6.28 8.10 -2.92
CA VAL A 81 -6.85 7.11 -3.85
C VAL A 81 -7.39 7.82 -5.08
N GLU A 82 -7.68 7.07 -6.15
CA GLU A 82 -8.48 7.58 -7.26
C GLU A 82 -9.92 7.89 -6.80
N ARG A 83 -10.48 9.02 -7.24
CA ARG A 83 -11.89 9.38 -6.95
C ARG A 83 -12.86 8.28 -7.37
N GLU A 84 -12.61 7.62 -8.49
CA GLU A 84 -13.40 6.49 -8.97
C GLU A 84 -13.52 5.40 -7.89
N LEU A 85 -12.42 5.06 -7.22
CA LEU A 85 -12.43 4.09 -6.12
C LEU A 85 -13.23 4.62 -4.93
N ALA A 86 -13.00 5.88 -4.54
CA ALA A 86 -13.72 6.49 -3.42
C ALA A 86 -15.23 6.46 -3.63
N MET A 87 -15.69 6.79 -4.83
CA MET A 87 -17.11 6.75 -5.19
C MET A 87 -17.64 5.31 -5.23
N ALA A 88 -16.91 4.37 -5.82
CA ALA A 88 -17.32 2.97 -5.94
C ALA A 88 -17.45 2.25 -4.58
N LYS A 89 -16.66 2.67 -3.60
CA LYS A 89 -16.62 2.08 -2.25
C LYS A 89 -17.29 2.94 -1.17
N ASP A 90 -17.89 4.05 -1.56
CA ASP A 90 -18.55 4.99 -0.65
C ASP A 90 -17.63 5.45 0.49
N LEU A 91 -16.39 5.85 0.13
CA LEU A 91 -15.39 6.31 1.08
C LEU A 91 -15.58 7.80 1.40
N GLU A 92 -15.36 8.17 2.66
CA GLU A 92 -15.40 9.58 3.10
C GLU A 92 -14.22 10.35 2.49
N ILE A 93 -14.51 11.25 1.54
CA ILE A 93 -13.53 12.15 0.96
C ILE A 93 -13.32 13.33 1.91
N VAL A 94 -12.06 13.58 2.27
CA VAL A 94 -11.67 14.68 3.16
C VAL A 94 -10.88 15.75 2.40
N ASN A 95 -10.91 16.98 2.91
CA ASN A 95 -10.25 18.12 2.28
C ASN A 95 -8.91 18.40 2.95
N VAL A 96 -7.86 17.78 2.41
CA VAL A 96 -6.48 18.04 2.80
C VAL A 96 -5.55 17.83 1.60
N LEU A 97 -4.46 18.56 1.56
CA LEU A 97 -3.39 18.38 0.56
C LEU A 97 -2.11 17.97 1.27
N PRO A 98 -1.42 16.92 0.77
CA PRO A 98 -0.16 16.51 1.35
C PRO A 98 0.95 17.52 1.03
N THR A 99 1.96 17.55 1.90
CA THR A 99 3.24 18.20 1.71
C THR A 99 4.37 17.20 1.97
N LEU A 100 5.62 17.57 1.70
CA LEU A 100 6.77 16.71 2.04
C LEU A 100 6.86 16.42 3.54
N HIS A 101 6.37 17.32 4.40
CA HIS A 101 6.45 17.22 5.86
C HIS A 101 5.14 16.77 6.52
N ALA A 102 4.06 16.66 5.74
CA ALA A 102 2.75 16.17 6.18
C ALA A 102 2.09 15.38 5.05
N GLY A 103 1.93 14.08 5.23
CA GLY A 103 1.53 13.13 4.19
C GLY A 103 2.74 12.45 3.55
N GLY A 104 3.76 13.21 3.19
CA GLY A 104 5.05 12.70 2.71
C GLY A 104 5.15 12.57 1.19
N SER A 105 6.32 12.16 0.74
CA SER A 105 6.66 12.06 -0.69
C SER A 105 5.80 11.05 -1.46
N GLY A 106 5.35 9.98 -0.80
CA GLY A 106 4.47 8.98 -1.40
C GLY A 106 3.11 9.57 -1.79
N GLN A 107 2.47 10.32 -0.89
CA GLN A 107 1.20 10.98 -1.19
C GLN A 107 1.35 12.07 -2.25
N LEU A 108 2.41 12.88 -2.19
CA LEU A 108 2.70 13.85 -3.25
C LEU A 108 2.85 13.18 -4.62
N ALA A 109 3.57 12.07 -4.69
CA ALA A 109 3.73 11.32 -5.92
C ALA A 109 2.40 10.73 -6.42
N ALA A 110 1.52 10.28 -5.51
CA ALA A 110 0.18 9.84 -5.88
C ALA A 110 -0.62 10.97 -6.53
N PHE A 111 -0.56 12.19 -6.00
CA PHE A 111 -1.17 13.35 -6.63
C PHE A 111 -0.57 13.69 -8.01
N ASP A 112 0.74 13.47 -8.19
CA ASP A 112 1.41 13.72 -9.47
C ASP A 112 1.00 12.70 -10.56
N TYR A 113 0.72 11.44 -10.21
CA TYR A 113 0.56 10.35 -11.18
C TYR A 113 -0.84 9.74 -11.28
N MET A 114 -1.69 9.87 -10.27
CA MET A 114 -3.08 9.46 -10.35
C MET A 114 -3.88 10.42 -11.26
N LYS A 115 -4.93 9.90 -11.89
CA LYS A 115 -5.78 10.68 -12.82
C LYS A 115 -6.63 11.71 -12.10
N ASP A 116 -7.24 11.32 -10.99
CA ASP A 116 -8.11 12.17 -10.16
C ASP A 116 -7.93 11.81 -8.69
N PRO A 117 -6.79 12.20 -8.08
CA PRO A 117 -6.47 11.85 -6.70
C PRO A 117 -7.35 12.60 -5.71
N VAL A 118 -7.80 11.88 -4.70
CA VAL A 118 -8.50 12.43 -3.53
C VAL A 118 -7.94 11.83 -2.24
N GLU A 119 -8.05 12.58 -1.14
CA GLU A 119 -7.81 12.03 0.19
C GLU A 119 -9.10 11.42 0.74
N VAL A 120 -8.99 10.24 1.33
CA VAL A 120 -10.07 9.60 2.08
C VAL A 120 -9.65 9.37 3.52
N GLU A 121 -10.62 9.42 4.44
CA GLU A 121 -10.35 9.28 5.87
C GLU A 121 -9.88 7.88 6.23
N GLU A 122 -10.59 6.87 5.75
CA GLU A 122 -10.33 5.46 6.06
C GLU A 122 -10.50 4.59 4.82
N ILE A 123 -9.86 3.42 4.84
CA ILE A 123 -10.01 2.42 3.79
C ILE A 123 -9.82 1.01 4.37
N VAL A 124 -10.44 0.02 3.72
CA VAL A 124 -10.20 -1.40 3.98
C VAL A 124 -9.64 -2.03 2.72
N VAL A 125 -8.42 -2.56 2.82
CA VAL A 125 -7.67 -3.11 1.68
C VAL A 125 -7.40 -4.60 1.84
N GLN A 126 -7.07 -5.28 0.74
CA GLN A 126 -6.82 -6.71 0.70
C GLN A 126 -5.36 -7.09 0.90
N ALA A 127 -4.45 -6.20 0.54
CA ALA A 127 -3.01 -6.41 0.70
C ALA A 127 -2.27 -5.07 0.72
N GLY A 128 -1.00 -5.10 1.10
CA GLY A 128 -0.16 -3.90 1.05
C GLY A 128 1.29 -4.17 1.39
N ILE A 129 2.09 -3.14 1.15
CA ILE A 129 3.51 -3.06 1.43
C ILE A 129 3.81 -1.86 2.32
N ASP A 130 4.66 -2.07 3.30
CA ASP A 130 5.20 -1.03 4.18
C ASP A 130 6.70 -0.91 3.93
N ILE A 131 7.12 0.22 3.43
CA ILE A 131 8.50 0.55 3.12
C ILE A 131 8.97 1.61 4.12
N GLY A 132 9.65 1.18 5.19
CA GLY A 132 10.19 2.05 6.22
C GLY A 132 9.38 2.11 7.52
N ASP A 133 8.73 1.01 7.88
CA ASP A 133 8.05 0.82 9.19
C ASP A 133 7.01 1.92 9.50
N THR A 134 6.20 2.29 8.53
CA THR A 134 5.16 3.31 8.67
C THR A 134 3.88 2.80 9.31
N SER A 135 3.72 1.50 9.43
CA SER A 135 2.54 0.79 9.98
C SER A 135 1.27 0.93 9.15
N ILE A 136 1.02 -0.06 8.29
CA ILE A 136 -0.16 -0.11 7.39
C ILE A 136 -1.28 -1.04 7.88
N GLY A 137 -1.03 -1.78 8.98
CA GLY A 137 -1.94 -2.83 9.44
C GLY A 137 -3.36 -2.35 9.73
N MET A 138 -3.53 -1.08 10.12
CA MET A 138 -4.84 -0.50 10.39
C MET A 138 -5.79 -0.52 9.19
N HIS A 139 -5.25 -0.59 7.97
CA HIS A 139 -6.01 -0.54 6.72
C HIS A 139 -6.31 -1.93 6.15
N VAL A 140 -5.60 -2.96 6.60
CA VAL A 140 -5.71 -4.31 6.02
C VAL A 140 -6.87 -5.06 6.65
N LYS A 141 -7.74 -5.60 5.80
CA LYS A 141 -8.92 -6.37 6.22
C LYS A 141 -8.52 -7.58 7.08
N ARG A 142 -9.27 -7.83 8.14
CA ARG A 142 -9.13 -9.05 8.95
C ARG A 142 -9.55 -10.30 8.13
N VAL A 143 -8.81 -11.36 8.26
CA VAL A 143 -7.65 -11.59 9.11
C VAL A 143 -6.40 -11.18 8.35
N GLN A 144 -5.53 -10.42 9.00
CA GLN A 144 -4.23 -10.06 8.43
C GLN A 144 -3.27 -11.24 8.48
N VAL A 145 -2.56 -11.47 7.39
CA VAL A 145 -1.52 -12.49 7.28
C VAL A 145 -0.22 -11.79 6.88
N PRO A 146 0.86 -11.93 7.67
CA PRO A 146 2.15 -11.39 7.27
C PRO A 146 2.68 -12.18 6.09
N LEU A 147 3.12 -11.47 5.06
CA LEU A 147 3.87 -12.02 3.94
C LEU A 147 5.35 -11.70 4.14
N ARG A 148 6.22 -12.64 3.80
CA ARG A 148 7.65 -12.37 3.76
C ARG A 148 8.01 -11.89 2.37
N PRO A 149 8.41 -10.61 2.21
CA PRO A 149 8.81 -10.10 0.91
C PRO A 149 10.04 -10.86 0.38
N ILE A 150 10.20 -10.88 -0.94
CA ILE A 150 11.37 -11.51 -1.59
C ILE A 150 12.70 -10.89 -1.13
N THR A 151 12.68 -9.64 -0.70
CA THR A 151 13.78 -8.97 0.00
C THR A 151 13.21 -8.16 1.17
N PRO A 152 13.90 -8.15 2.34
CA PRO A 152 13.44 -7.41 3.51
C PRO A 152 13.77 -5.92 3.45
N GLU A 153 14.40 -5.44 2.37
CA GLU A 153 14.88 -4.07 2.27
C GLU A 153 14.65 -3.49 0.87
N LEU A 154 14.41 -2.17 0.84
CA LEU A 154 14.43 -1.35 -0.37
C LEU A 154 15.26 -0.09 -0.09
N GLY A 155 16.44 0.01 -0.71
CA GLY A 155 17.42 1.00 -0.27
C GLY A 155 17.82 0.74 1.19
N GLY A 156 17.76 1.76 2.03
CA GLY A 156 17.97 1.63 3.48
C GLY A 156 16.72 1.27 4.29
N ALA A 157 15.55 1.20 3.65
CA ALA A 157 14.28 0.97 4.34
C ALA A 157 13.99 -0.52 4.54
N HIS A 158 13.57 -0.87 5.75
CA HIS A 158 12.98 -2.18 6.03
C HIS A 158 11.63 -2.31 5.32
N VAL A 159 11.34 -3.51 4.80
CA VAL A 159 10.11 -3.80 4.06
C VAL A 159 9.34 -4.91 4.76
N THR A 160 8.06 -4.64 5.03
CA THR A 160 7.08 -5.63 5.47
C THR A 160 5.88 -5.66 4.51
N ALA A 161 5.13 -6.75 4.52
CA ALA A 161 3.95 -6.91 3.69
C ALA A 161 2.86 -7.68 4.40
N LEU A 162 1.62 -7.34 4.10
CA LEU A 162 0.42 -7.95 4.64
C LEU A 162 -0.55 -8.35 3.54
N ALA A 163 -1.25 -9.45 3.76
CA ALA A 163 -2.43 -9.84 2.99
C ALA A 163 -3.63 -10.09 3.93
N SER A 164 -4.81 -10.12 3.37
CA SER A 164 -6.02 -10.54 4.08
C SER A 164 -6.41 -11.94 3.63
N ARG A 165 -6.94 -12.73 4.54
CA ARG A 165 -7.61 -13.99 4.22
C ARG A 165 -9.01 -14.04 4.85
N PRO A 166 -9.92 -14.85 4.31
CA PRO A 166 -11.21 -15.09 4.94
C PRO A 166 -11.07 -15.62 6.37
N LYS A 167 -11.98 -15.21 7.23
CA LYS A 167 -12.04 -15.72 8.61
C LYS A 167 -12.43 -17.20 8.60
N LEU A 168 -11.79 -17.98 9.46
CA LEU A 168 -12.16 -19.38 9.71
C LEU A 168 -13.28 -19.39 10.77
N ILE A 169 -14.51 -19.21 10.36
CA ILE A 169 -15.66 -19.14 11.25
C ILE A 169 -16.59 -20.31 11.00
N GLY A 170 -16.73 -21.17 12.02
CA GLY A 170 -17.64 -22.31 11.98
C GLY A 170 -17.59 -23.08 13.29
N GLY A 171 -18.50 -24.03 13.45
CA GLY A 171 -18.54 -24.95 14.58
C GLY A 171 -17.72 -26.22 14.35
N ALA A 172 -17.83 -27.19 15.28
CA ALA A 172 -17.05 -28.43 15.25
C ALA A 172 -17.27 -29.30 13.99
N ARG A 173 -18.35 -29.07 13.25
CA ARG A 173 -18.66 -29.79 12.02
C ARG A 173 -18.25 -29.05 10.75
N ALA A 174 -17.66 -27.83 10.89
CA ALA A 174 -17.24 -27.03 9.74
C ALA A 174 -15.99 -27.60 9.09
N GLU A 175 -15.93 -27.47 7.77
CA GLU A 175 -14.74 -27.76 6.98
C GLU A 175 -14.16 -26.47 6.42
N TYR A 176 -12.84 -26.43 6.22
CA TYR A 176 -12.13 -25.23 5.79
C TYR A 176 -11.24 -25.52 4.59
N LEU A 177 -11.02 -24.49 3.77
CA LEU A 177 -10.07 -24.56 2.66
C LEU A 177 -8.64 -24.66 3.20
N ALA A 178 -7.82 -25.53 2.60
CA ALA A 178 -6.43 -25.73 2.99
C ALA A 178 -5.57 -24.45 2.77
N ASP A 179 -5.87 -23.70 1.71
CA ASP A 179 -5.22 -22.42 1.39
C ASP A 179 -6.28 -21.35 1.07
N PRO A 180 -6.80 -20.68 2.11
CA PRO A 180 -7.87 -19.71 1.93
C PRO A 180 -7.44 -18.43 1.20
N ILE A 181 -6.15 -18.12 1.13
CA ILE A 181 -5.65 -16.95 0.37
C ILE A 181 -5.80 -17.18 -1.13
N ARG A 182 -5.52 -18.37 -1.62
CA ARG A 182 -5.50 -18.68 -3.06
C ARG A 182 -6.84 -19.01 -3.69
N LYS A 183 -7.91 -19.06 -2.90
CA LYS A 183 -9.25 -19.46 -3.38
C LYS A 183 -10.33 -18.39 -3.19
N ASN A 184 -9.95 -17.14 -3.11
CA ASN A 184 -10.89 -16.00 -3.07
C ASN A 184 -11.25 -15.51 -4.45
#